data_9216787bf6815e0f4f775943244f0d55
#
_entry.id   9216787bf6815e0f4f775943244f0d55
#
_cell.length_a   1.000
_cell.length_b   1.000
_cell.length_c   1.000
_cell.angle_alpha   90.00
_cell.angle_beta   90.00
_cell.angle_gamma   90.00
#
_symmetry.space_group_name_H-M   'P 1'
#
loop_
_entity.id
_entity.type
_entity.pdbx_description
1 polymer ?
#
loop_
_entity_poly.entity_id
_entity_poly.type
_entity_poly.pdbx_seq_one_letter_code
_entity_poly.pdbx_strand_id
1 'polypeptide(L)'
;MENPDFERELSRSHDAPWLARRSLGQWYGATLEADELHRAKLLTSELITNAVLHGRGQIVLSARLEGGRLQVEVADEGPGFQYSVGQRSFDHLRGRGLAIVDAESAGWGIGEGLTHVWFELAVSAPARTGRG
;
A
#
# COMPACT_ATOMS: atom_id res chain seq x y z
N MET A 1 -6.64 2.46 8.59
CA MET A 1 -5.63 3.47 8.95
C MET A 1 -6.33 4.74 9.36
N GLU A 2 -6.15 5.16 10.62
CA GLU A 2 -6.72 6.37 11.06
C GLU A 2 -5.78 7.48 10.75
N ASN A 3 -6.22 8.61 10.43
CA ASN A 3 -5.38 9.79 10.21
C ASN A 3 -4.17 9.56 9.31
N PRO A 4 -4.40 9.18 8.07
CA PRO A 4 -3.27 9.09 7.15
C PRO A 4 -2.65 10.47 6.96
N ASP A 5 -1.35 10.50 6.69
CA ASP A 5 -0.68 11.76 6.39
C ASP A 5 -1.10 12.24 5.00
N PHE A 6 -1.31 11.30 4.09
CA PHE A 6 -1.66 11.61 2.72
C PHE A 6 -2.67 10.61 2.20
N GLU A 7 -3.50 11.08 1.29
CA GLU A 7 -4.53 10.24 0.73
C GLU A 7 -4.82 10.71 -0.68
N ARG A 8 -5.04 9.79 -1.58
CA ARG A 8 -5.35 10.13 -2.96
C ARG A 8 -6.27 9.11 -3.58
N GLU A 9 -7.29 9.59 -4.30
CA GLU A 9 -8.16 8.72 -5.06
C GLU A 9 -7.58 8.50 -6.44
N LEU A 10 -7.67 7.28 -6.92
CA LEU A 10 -7.16 6.91 -8.24
C LEU A 10 -8.26 6.20 -9.00
N SER A 11 -8.37 6.52 -10.28
CA SER A 11 -9.30 5.81 -11.13
C SER A 11 -8.75 4.43 -11.42
N ARG A 12 -9.65 3.48 -11.63
CA ARG A 12 -9.21 2.13 -11.96
C ARG A 12 -8.80 2.11 -13.41
N SER A 13 -7.53 2.24 -13.66
CA SER A 13 -6.99 2.23 -15.00
C SER A 13 -5.59 1.65 -14.94
N HIS A 14 -5.04 1.31 -16.09
CA HIS A 14 -3.69 0.76 -16.10
C HIS A 14 -2.64 1.80 -15.71
N ASP A 15 -3.03 3.09 -15.64
CA ASP A 15 -2.11 4.12 -15.20
C ASP A 15 -2.02 4.22 -13.68
N ALA A 16 -2.95 3.60 -12.97
CA ALA A 16 -3.02 3.75 -11.53
C ALA A 16 -1.71 3.39 -10.81
N PRO A 17 -1.03 2.29 -11.17
CA PRO A 17 0.22 1.98 -10.48
C PRO A 17 1.27 3.07 -10.66
N TRP A 18 1.35 3.63 -11.83
CA TRP A 18 2.30 4.72 -12.10
C TRP A 18 1.96 5.96 -11.29
N LEU A 19 0.68 6.30 -11.25
CA LEU A 19 0.24 7.46 -10.49
C LEU A 19 0.47 7.26 -8.99
N ALA A 20 0.30 6.04 -8.52
CA ALA A 20 0.55 5.73 -7.11
C ALA A 20 2.04 5.90 -6.78
N ARG A 21 2.92 5.41 -7.64
CA ARG A 21 4.35 5.57 -7.41
C ARG A 21 4.72 7.04 -7.40
N ARG A 22 4.14 7.80 -8.31
CA ARG A 22 4.41 9.22 -8.38
C ARG A 22 3.95 9.92 -7.11
N SER A 23 2.80 9.52 -6.59
CA SER A 23 2.29 10.10 -5.36
C SER A 23 3.23 9.85 -4.19
N LEU A 24 3.75 8.64 -4.08
CA LEU A 24 4.70 8.33 -3.02
C LEU A 24 5.97 9.17 -3.14
N GLY A 25 6.42 9.38 -4.36
CA GLY A 25 7.58 10.23 -4.59
C GLY A 25 7.33 11.66 -4.16
N GLN A 26 6.14 12.16 -4.44
CA GLN A 26 5.76 13.50 -4.04
C GLN A 26 5.63 13.61 -2.52
N TRP A 27 5.04 12.62 -1.90
CA TRP A 27 4.79 12.65 -0.47
C TRP A 27 6.04 12.43 0.37
N TYR A 28 6.89 11.50 -0.04
CA TYR A 28 8.00 11.08 0.81
C TYR A 28 9.37 11.16 0.18
N GLY A 29 9.46 11.72 -1.02
CA GLY A 29 10.74 11.78 -1.72
C GLY A 29 11.83 12.52 -0.96
N ALA A 30 11.46 13.49 -0.16
CA ALA A 30 12.42 14.26 0.60
C ALA A 30 12.66 13.68 2.00
N THR A 31 11.91 12.66 2.37
CA THR A 31 11.95 12.10 3.71
C THR A 31 12.61 10.73 3.79
N LEU A 32 12.30 9.87 2.85
CA LEU A 32 12.80 8.50 2.85
C LEU A 32 14.13 8.42 2.12
N GLU A 33 14.94 7.45 2.51
CA GLU A 33 16.15 7.13 1.78
C GLU A 33 15.75 6.58 0.41
N ALA A 34 16.64 6.70 -0.56
CA ALA A 34 16.31 6.31 -1.93
C ALA A 34 15.86 4.85 -2.04
N ASP A 35 16.52 3.95 -1.37
CA ASP A 35 16.16 2.54 -1.45
C ASP A 35 14.85 2.25 -0.72
N GLU A 36 14.58 3.00 0.33
CA GLU A 36 13.31 2.85 1.05
C GLU A 36 12.17 3.32 0.17
N LEU A 37 12.35 4.44 -0.48
CA LEU A 37 11.32 4.97 -1.37
C LEU A 37 11.09 4.02 -2.54
N HIS A 38 12.16 3.47 -3.09
CA HIS A 38 12.04 2.53 -4.20
C HIS A 38 11.25 1.30 -3.76
N ARG A 39 11.54 0.79 -2.59
CA ARG A 39 10.84 -0.38 -2.07
C ARG A 39 9.37 -0.07 -1.81
N ALA A 40 9.11 1.11 -1.24
CA ALA A 40 7.74 1.53 -0.99
C ALA A 40 6.95 1.62 -2.29
N LYS A 41 7.58 2.16 -3.34
CA LYS A 41 6.92 2.28 -4.64
C LYS A 41 6.63 0.91 -5.24
N LEU A 42 7.58 -0.01 -5.09
CA LEU A 42 7.40 -1.36 -5.62
C LEU A 42 6.22 -2.05 -4.95
N LEU A 43 6.20 -2.02 -3.63
CA LEU A 43 5.12 -2.67 -2.89
C LEU A 43 3.77 -2.03 -3.18
N THR A 44 3.74 -0.71 -3.25
CA THR A 44 2.51 -0.01 -3.56
C THR A 44 2.02 -0.37 -4.96
N SER A 45 2.92 -0.48 -5.92
CA SER A 45 2.54 -0.87 -7.28
C SER A 45 1.84 -2.22 -7.29
N GLU A 46 2.33 -3.16 -6.48
CA GLU A 46 1.72 -4.48 -6.43
C GLU A 46 0.32 -4.41 -5.86
N LEU A 47 0.12 -3.64 -4.81
CA LEU A 47 -1.20 -3.49 -4.22
C LEU A 47 -2.17 -2.80 -5.17
N ILE A 48 -1.70 -1.75 -5.83
CA ILE A 48 -2.56 -1.02 -6.76
C ILE A 48 -2.90 -1.89 -7.96
N THR A 49 -1.94 -2.65 -8.47
CA THR A 49 -2.19 -3.54 -9.60
C THR A 49 -3.26 -4.56 -9.25
N ASN A 50 -3.18 -5.12 -8.04
CA ASN A 50 -4.19 -6.06 -7.59
C ASN A 50 -5.56 -5.39 -7.50
N ALA A 51 -5.62 -4.16 -7.02
CA ALA A 51 -6.88 -3.45 -6.92
C ALA A 51 -7.47 -3.18 -8.31
N VAL A 52 -6.62 -2.82 -9.26
CA VAL A 52 -7.08 -2.57 -10.62
C VAL A 52 -7.62 -3.84 -11.27
N LEU A 53 -6.92 -4.94 -11.10
CA LEU A 53 -7.30 -6.18 -11.74
C LEU A 53 -8.46 -6.90 -11.06
N HIS A 54 -8.53 -6.80 -9.75
CA HIS A 54 -9.47 -7.64 -9.01
C HIS A 54 -10.46 -6.89 -8.13
N GLY A 55 -10.28 -5.59 -7.99
CA GLY A 55 -11.18 -4.78 -7.17
C GLY A 55 -12.29 -4.15 -7.97
N ARG A 56 -12.92 -3.15 -7.41
CA ARG A 56 -14.01 -2.42 -8.06
C ARG A 56 -13.99 -0.97 -7.68
N GLY A 57 -14.45 -0.13 -8.58
CA GLY A 57 -14.66 1.28 -8.31
C GLY A 57 -13.41 2.07 -8.08
N GLN A 58 -13.54 3.15 -7.35
CA GLN A 58 -12.43 4.02 -7.06
C GLN A 58 -11.44 3.33 -6.14
N ILE A 59 -10.19 3.67 -6.32
CA ILE A 59 -9.12 3.16 -5.49
C ILE A 59 -8.63 4.32 -4.63
N VAL A 60 -8.44 4.09 -3.35
CA VAL A 60 -7.93 5.12 -2.46
C VAL A 60 -6.58 4.64 -1.92
N LEU A 61 -5.56 5.44 -2.13
CA LEU A 61 -4.22 5.18 -1.65
C LEU A 61 -3.98 6.09 -0.45
N SER A 62 -3.62 5.52 0.69
CA SER A 62 -3.36 6.29 1.89
C SER A 62 -2.00 5.92 2.45
N ALA A 63 -1.33 6.85 3.08
CA ALA A 63 -0.01 6.59 3.62
C ALA A 63 0.20 7.37 4.91
N ARG A 64 0.98 6.78 5.82
CA ARG A 64 1.30 7.39 7.08
C ARG A 64 2.70 6.98 7.48
N LEU A 65 3.49 7.94 7.92
CA LEU A 65 4.85 7.69 8.38
C LEU A 65 4.92 8.09 9.84
N GLU A 66 5.21 7.13 10.70
CA GLU A 66 5.29 7.41 12.10
C GLU A 66 6.20 6.43 12.80
N GLY A 67 7.08 6.95 13.66
CA GLY A 67 7.91 6.10 14.48
C GLY A 67 8.81 5.13 13.70
N GLY A 68 9.33 5.57 12.57
CA GLY A 68 10.19 4.71 11.78
C GLY A 68 9.45 3.66 10.98
N ARG A 69 8.14 3.80 10.83
CA ARG A 69 7.36 2.88 10.04
C ARG A 69 6.52 3.63 9.02
N LEU A 70 6.61 3.19 7.79
CA LEU A 70 5.75 3.69 6.74
C LEU A 70 4.63 2.69 6.55
N GLN A 71 3.40 3.14 6.68
CA GLN A 71 2.25 2.30 6.47
C GLN A 71 1.51 2.79 5.25
N VAL A 72 1.20 1.89 4.34
CA VAL A 72 0.48 2.24 3.11
C VAL A 72 -0.73 1.34 3.01
N GLU A 73 -1.85 1.91 2.66
CA GLU A 73 -3.09 1.18 2.52
C GLU A 73 -3.72 1.47 1.18
N VAL A 74 -4.25 0.45 0.54
CA VAL A 74 -4.96 0.57 -0.72
C VAL A 74 -6.36 -0.01 -0.50
N ALA A 75 -7.37 0.78 -0.77
CA ALA A 75 -8.75 0.35 -0.60
C ALA A 75 -9.51 0.56 -1.90
N ASP A 76 -10.50 -0.27 -2.17
CA ASP A 76 -11.38 -0.02 -3.29
C ASP A 76 -12.82 -0.29 -2.86
N GLU A 77 -13.76 -0.20 -3.78
CA GLU A 77 -15.18 -0.30 -3.46
C GLU A 77 -15.75 -1.70 -3.62
N GLY A 78 -14.90 -2.68 -3.81
CA GLY A 78 -15.37 -4.03 -3.98
C GLY A 78 -15.91 -4.60 -2.70
N PRO A 79 -16.45 -5.80 -2.75
CA PRO A 79 -17.00 -6.44 -1.57
C PRO A 79 -15.93 -6.95 -0.63
N GLY A 80 -14.72 -6.67 -0.92
CA GLY A 80 -13.63 -7.14 -0.11
C GLY A 80 -13.18 -8.49 -0.57
N PHE A 81 -12.11 -8.93 0.04
CA PHE A 81 -11.64 -10.25 -0.27
C PHE A 81 -12.46 -11.18 0.59
N GLN A 82 -13.11 -12.11 -0.04
CA GLN A 82 -13.94 -13.01 0.69
C GLN A 82 -13.13 -14.13 1.20
N TYR A 83 -12.24 -13.83 2.05
CA TYR A 83 -11.28 -14.79 2.43
C TYR A 83 -11.44 -15.32 3.76
N SER A 84 -12.60 -15.23 4.21
CA SER A 84 -12.89 -15.94 5.38
C SER A 84 -12.64 -17.39 5.10
N VAL A 85 -12.51 -17.71 3.85
CA VAL A 85 -12.25 -19.07 3.54
C VAL A 85 -10.79 -19.38 3.69
N GLY A 86 -10.00 -18.42 3.98
CA GLY A 86 -8.70 -18.68 4.44
C GLY A 86 -7.62 -19.04 3.47
N GLN A 87 -6.93 -20.12 3.75
CA GLN A 87 -5.71 -20.44 3.12
C GLN A 87 -5.68 -20.39 1.62
N ARG A 88 -6.63 -20.98 1.01
CA ARG A 88 -6.69 -21.03 -0.38
C ARG A 88 -6.76 -19.67 -1.02
N SER A 89 -7.58 -18.79 -0.46
CA SER A 89 -7.71 -17.46 -0.98
C SER A 89 -6.44 -16.69 -0.78
N PHE A 90 -5.80 -16.90 0.34
CA PHE A 90 -4.56 -16.24 0.65
C PHE A 90 -3.48 -16.65 -0.38
N ASP A 91 -3.38 -17.93 -0.68
CA ASP A 91 -2.42 -18.42 -1.64
C ASP A 91 -2.71 -17.86 -3.02
N HIS A 92 -3.96 -17.73 -3.35
CA HIS A 92 -4.38 -17.20 -4.62
C HIS A 92 -3.92 -15.73 -4.75
N LEU A 93 -4.06 -14.96 -3.68
CA LEU A 93 -3.62 -13.58 -3.68
C LEU A 93 -2.12 -13.48 -3.84
N ARG A 94 -1.38 -14.37 -3.20
CA ARG A 94 0.07 -14.35 -3.29
C ARG A 94 0.50 -14.56 -4.73
N GLY A 95 -0.26 -15.34 -5.49
CA GLY A 95 0.04 -15.56 -6.88
C GLY A 95 -0.21 -14.33 -7.73
N ARG A 96 -0.74 -13.24 -7.14
CA ARG A 96 -1.00 -12.02 -7.85
C ARG A 96 -0.08 -10.90 -7.42
N GLY A 97 1.11 -11.22 -6.97
CA GLY A 97 2.08 -10.21 -6.61
C GLY A 97 2.28 -10.00 -5.12
N LEU A 98 1.38 -10.53 -4.31
CA LEU A 98 1.50 -10.32 -2.87
C LEU A 98 2.68 -11.05 -2.26
N ALA A 99 3.28 -11.98 -2.99
CA ALA A 99 4.48 -12.62 -2.52
C ALA A 99 5.61 -11.61 -2.33
N ILE A 100 5.66 -10.60 -3.18
CA ILE A 100 6.67 -9.56 -3.07
C ILE A 100 6.41 -8.73 -1.83
N VAL A 101 5.14 -8.40 -1.60
CA VAL A 101 4.77 -7.63 -0.43
C VAL A 101 5.13 -8.40 0.83
N ASP A 102 4.83 -9.69 0.84
CA ASP A 102 5.13 -10.54 1.99
C ASP A 102 6.63 -10.60 2.26
N ALA A 103 7.43 -10.69 1.23
CA ALA A 103 8.87 -10.82 1.38
C ALA A 103 9.56 -9.51 1.75
N GLU A 104 9.06 -8.40 1.25
CA GLU A 104 9.73 -7.12 1.41
C GLU A 104 9.19 -6.20 2.50
N SER A 105 8.02 -6.48 3.03
CA SER A 105 7.43 -5.58 4.00
C SER A 105 7.70 -6.08 5.42
N ALA A 106 7.59 -5.18 6.39
CA ALA A 106 7.71 -5.54 7.79
C ALA A 106 6.41 -6.21 8.26
N GLY A 107 5.33 -5.94 7.54
CA GLY A 107 4.06 -6.57 7.84
C GLY A 107 3.07 -6.19 6.76
N TRP A 108 2.02 -6.98 6.59
CA TRP A 108 0.98 -6.64 5.65
C TRP A 108 -0.29 -7.41 6.05
N GLY A 109 -1.41 -6.99 5.48
CA GLY A 109 -2.66 -7.66 5.79
C GLY A 109 -3.79 -7.18 4.92
N ILE A 110 -4.95 -7.76 5.15
CA ILE A 110 -6.17 -7.44 4.42
C ILE A 110 -7.19 -6.99 5.45
N GLY A 111 -7.77 -5.83 5.20
CA GLY A 111 -8.77 -5.28 6.10
C GLY A 111 -10.03 -6.11 6.03
N GLU A 112 -10.69 -6.20 7.19
CA GLU A 112 -11.85 -7.01 7.32
C GLU A 112 -13.07 -6.40 6.73
N GLY A 113 -13.83 -7.13 5.98
CA GLY A 113 -15.10 -6.64 5.45
C GLY A 113 -15.00 -5.62 4.33
N LEU A 114 -13.81 -5.20 3.98
CA LEU A 114 -13.61 -4.22 2.95
C LEU A 114 -12.44 -4.64 2.10
N THR A 115 -12.30 -4.03 0.93
CA THR A 115 -11.18 -4.38 0.08
C THR A 115 -10.02 -3.47 0.42
N HIS A 116 -9.48 -3.67 1.61
CA HIS A 116 -8.33 -2.91 2.08
C HIS A 116 -7.15 -3.84 2.18
N VAL A 117 -6.06 -3.48 1.56
CA VAL A 117 -4.81 -4.22 1.70
C VAL A 117 -3.76 -3.22 2.12
N TRP A 118 -2.93 -3.58 3.06
CA TRP A 118 -1.94 -2.65 3.58
C TRP A 118 -0.60 -3.36 3.78
N PHE A 119 0.47 -2.56 3.83
CA PHE A 119 1.76 -3.06 4.25
C PHE A 119 2.43 -2.03 5.15
N GLU A 120 3.41 -2.49 5.92
CA GLU A 120 4.26 -1.64 6.73
C GLU A 120 5.67 -1.87 6.32
N LEU A 121 6.47 -0.82 6.32
CA LEU A 121 7.86 -0.90 5.95
C LEU A 121 8.64 -0.18 7.03
N ALA A 122 9.64 -0.85 7.59
CA ALA A 122 10.51 -0.20 8.55
C ALA A 122 11.44 0.71 7.78
N VAL A 123 11.55 1.96 8.21
CA VAL A 123 12.36 2.95 7.51
C VAL A 123 13.21 3.70 8.51
N SER A 124 14.28 4.30 8.01
CA SER A 124 15.20 5.03 8.85
C SER A 124 14.97 6.53 8.75
N ALA A 125 13.76 6.91 8.36
CA ALA A 125 13.44 8.32 8.23
C ALA A 125 13.69 9.03 9.56
N PRO A 126 14.21 10.22 9.53
CA PRO A 126 14.49 10.94 10.75
C PRO A 126 13.21 11.26 11.48
N ALA A 127 13.35 11.36 12.75
CA ALA A 127 12.22 11.68 13.55
C ALA A 127 11.83 13.04 13.14
N ARG A 128 10.80 13.26 12.66
CA ARG A 128 10.51 14.44 12.20
C ARG A 128 10.40 15.33 13.15
N THR A 129 10.45 15.07 14.01
CA THR A 129 10.37 15.79 14.94
C THR A 129 11.14 16.69 15.10
N GLY A 130 11.31 16.90 15.24
CA GLY A 130 11.95 17.65 15.34
C GLY A 130 12.39 18.38 14.71
N ARG A 131 12.28 18.53 14.43
CA ARG A 131 12.55 19.11 13.96
C ARG A 131 12.15 19.65 13.60
N GLY A 132 11.98 19.52 13.56
CA GLY A 132 11.65 19.96 13.47
C GLY A 132 11.48 20.16 13.21
#